data_ed81efe35aff6ed5a37f01218d944e2d
#
_entry.id   ed81efe35aff6ed5a37f01218d944e2d
#
_cell.length_a   1.000
_cell.length_b   1.000
_cell.length_c   1.000
_cell.angle_alpha   90.00
_cell.angle_beta   90.00
_cell.angle_gamma   90.00
#
_symmetry.space_group_name_H-M   'P 1'
#
loop_
_entity.id
_entity.type
_entity.pdbx_description
1 polymer ?
#
loop_
_entity_poly.entity_id
_entity_poly.type
_entity_poly.pdbx_seq_one_letter_code
_entity_poly.pdbx_strand_id
1 'polypeptide(L)'
;MSPHQIKRINNSRSLPLRLATGGVLGTLAVGGVVAVAAQKDVTVNINGDKVELATFAKDVDGALEAAGVQVGEEDIISPSPSESVGDGDEISVRTAKPVAVTIDGVQQQLSTTDLTVSDLLGNLSGVVKGASVKSGDSDVDQDVQLEEGMDLEVVSPKIVKINDGGKVTYTKIAAKTVEDVLKARNIDVDEDDRVFPSKDTKVTDGMSIKVDQVSTTVYDSEEEFDAEPNFVDDPELEEGAEEVREEGVKGKRVITHKLVMKDGSKESNDVIKEKVTVKPKAATIARGTKKAEEEKPDEGGNSGA
;
A
#
# COMPACT_ATOMS: atom_id res chain seq x y z
N MET A 1 -13.51 -16.38 16.24
CA MET A 1 -12.36 -17.29 16.09
C MET A 1 -11.17 -16.64 16.75
N SER A 2 -10.59 -17.27 17.74
CA SER A 2 -9.57 -16.68 18.64
C SER A 2 -8.26 -16.44 17.91
N PRO A 3 -7.54 -15.35 18.22
CA PRO A 3 -6.19 -15.15 17.69
C PRO A 3 -5.26 -16.18 18.34
N HIS A 4 -4.52 -16.89 17.50
CA HIS A 4 -3.47 -17.80 17.96
C HIS A 4 -2.41 -17.00 18.69
N GLN A 5 -2.31 -17.24 19.99
CA GLN A 5 -1.23 -16.81 20.85
C GLN A 5 0.07 -17.42 20.32
N ILE A 6 0.94 -16.60 19.76
CA ILE A 6 2.31 -16.97 19.45
C ILE A 6 2.97 -17.26 20.79
N LYS A 7 3.17 -18.55 21.10
CA LYS A 7 3.99 -18.97 22.22
C LYS A 7 5.41 -18.49 21.95
N ARG A 8 5.85 -17.45 22.66
CA ARG A 8 7.26 -17.10 22.76
C ARG A 8 7.98 -18.34 23.26
N ILE A 9 8.81 -18.93 22.40
CA ILE A 9 9.75 -19.97 22.81
C ILE A 9 10.87 -19.25 23.55
N ASN A 10 10.64 -18.98 24.82
CA ASN A 10 11.64 -18.49 25.71
C ASN A 10 12.33 -19.72 26.33
N ASN A 11 13.23 -20.31 25.59
CA ASN A 11 14.10 -21.37 26.16
C ASN A 11 15.46 -21.43 25.47
N SER A 12 16.11 -20.29 25.33
CA SER A 12 17.56 -20.27 25.23
C SER A 12 18.09 -19.42 26.40
N ARG A 13 18.81 -20.04 27.27
CA ARG A 13 19.69 -19.33 28.21
C ARG A 13 20.87 -18.78 27.39
N SER A 14 20.60 -17.81 26.53
CA SER A 14 21.64 -16.93 26.04
C SER A 14 21.95 -16.00 27.21
N LEU A 15 23.00 -16.33 27.91
CA LEU A 15 23.64 -15.37 28.80
C LEU A 15 24.08 -14.19 27.92
N PRO A 16 23.63 -12.96 28.21
CA PRO A 16 24.13 -11.81 27.45
C PRO A 16 25.65 -11.83 27.57
N LEU A 17 26.34 -11.73 26.46
CA LEU A 17 27.78 -11.54 26.40
C LEU A 17 28.10 -10.29 27.23
N ARG A 18 28.32 -10.44 28.52
CA ARG A 18 28.84 -9.38 29.37
C ARG A 18 30.32 -9.30 29.06
N LEU A 19 30.64 -8.45 28.05
CA LEU A 19 31.98 -7.90 27.94
C LEU A 19 32.30 -7.30 29.32
N ALA A 20 33.03 -8.01 30.15
CA ALA A 20 33.64 -7.44 31.30
C ALA A 20 34.72 -6.51 30.79
N THR A 21 34.32 -5.24 30.50
CA THR A 21 35.25 -4.12 30.40
C THR A 21 35.79 -3.83 31.76
N GLY A 22 36.61 -4.72 32.20
CA GLY A 22 37.39 -4.59 33.41
C GLY A 22 38.78 -5.09 33.12
N GLY A 23 39.68 -4.18 32.82
CA GLY A 23 41.07 -4.51 32.71
C GLY A 23 41.52 -5.31 33.89
N VAL A 24 41.76 -6.60 33.69
CA VAL A 24 42.58 -7.38 34.60
C VAL A 24 44.03 -7.19 34.16
N LEU A 25 44.55 -6.04 34.49
CA LEU A 25 45.97 -5.94 34.83
C LEU A 25 46.16 -6.63 36.19
N GLY A 26 45.97 -7.93 36.18
CA GLY A 26 46.40 -8.80 37.27
C GLY A 26 47.89 -9.02 37.16
N THR A 27 48.66 -8.09 37.65
CA THR A 27 50.06 -8.38 38.00
C THR A 27 50.06 -9.41 39.12
N LEU A 28 50.07 -10.70 38.80
CA LEU A 28 50.56 -11.73 39.67
C LEU A 28 52.07 -11.57 39.75
N ALA A 29 52.50 -10.70 40.65
CA ALA A 29 53.86 -10.68 41.16
C ALA A 29 54.06 -11.90 42.05
N VAL A 30 54.40 -13.04 41.45
CA VAL A 30 55.04 -14.15 42.18
C VAL A 30 56.35 -14.44 41.45
N GLY A 31 57.44 -14.33 42.25
CA GLY A 31 58.79 -14.33 41.81
C GLY A 31 59.18 -15.43 40.83
N GLY A 32 59.87 -15.04 39.77
CA GLY A 32 60.52 -15.93 38.84
C GLY A 32 60.64 -15.31 37.44
N VAL A 33 61.80 -14.88 37.07
CA VAL A 33 62.21 -14.21 35.83
C VAL A 33 62.03 -15.08 34.55
N VAL A 34 61.16 -16.06 34.54
CA VAL A 34 61.01 -17.01 33.41
C VAL A 34 59.69 -16.88 32.64
N ALA A 35 58.71 -16.12 33.16
CA ALA A 35 57.36 -16.14 32.57
C ALA A 35 57.09 -15.10 31.47
N VAL A 36 57.95 -14.10 31.28
CA VAL A 36 57.68 -13.00 30.33
C VAL A 36 57.94 -13.41 28.86
N ALA A 37 58.68 -14.49 28.62
CA ALA A 37 59.05 -14.94 27.26
C ALA A 37 57.97 -15.80 26.58
N ALA A 38 56.86 -16.11 27.24
CA ALA A 38 55.78 -16.96 26.72
C ALA A 38 54.42 -16.27 26.56
N GLN A 39 54.31 -15.01 26.95
CA GLN A 39 53.10 -14.22 26.77
C GLN A 39 52.97 -13.86 25.27
N LYS A 40 51.77 -13.97 24.75
CA LYS A 40 51.41 -13.71 23.37
C LYS A 40 50.33 -12.65 23.34
N ASP A 41 50.46 -11.71 22.43
CA ASP A 41 49.40 -10.73 22.15
C ASP A 41 48.51 -11.30 21.02
N VAL A 42 47.24 -11.46 21.30
CA VAL A 42 46.25 -12.07 20.39
C VAL A 42 45.07 -11.11 20.23
N THR A 43 44.59 -10.99 19.01
CA THR A 43 43.36 -10.24 18.71
C THR A 43 42.20 -11.21 18.55
N VAL A 44 41.17 -11.07 19.37
CA VAL A 44 39.91 -11.83 19.22
C VAL A 44 38.88 -10.94 18.58
N ASN A 45 38.41 -11.33 17.41
CA ASN A 45 37.40 -10.64 16.63
C ASN A 45 36.07 -11.37 16.77
N ILE A 46 35.12 -10.77 17.49
CA ILE A 46 33.79 -11.36 17.73
C ILE A 46 32.75 -10.57 16.94
N ASN A 47 32.21 -11.18 15.90
CA ASN A 47 31.21 -10.55 15.02
C ASN A 47 31.65 -9.20 14.42
N GLY A 48 32.95 -8.97 14.26
CA GLY A 48 33.52 -7.69 13.81
C GLY A 48 34.11 -6.83 14.91
N ASP A 49 33.75 -7.05 16.18
CA ASP A 49 34.32 -6.36 17.32
C ASP A 49 35.65 -6.97 17.73
N LYS A 50 36.72 -6.18 17.76
CA LYS A 50 38.07 -6.63 18.07
C LYS A 50 38.43 -6.37 19.54
N VAL A 51 38.93 -7.41 20.19
CA VAL A 51 39.44 -7.36 21.57
C VAL A 51 40.89 -7.82 21.55
N GLU A 52 41.81 -7.00 22.00
CA GLU A 52 43.22 -7.35 22.16
C GLU A 52 43.41 -8.01 23.54
N LEU A 53 44.11 -9.15 23.55
CA LEU A 53 44.32 -9.99 24.72
C LEU A 53 45.77 -10.42 24.84
N ALA A 54 46.39 -10.19 25.98
CA ALA A 54 47.66 -10.79 26.33
C ALA A 54 47.42 -12.11 27.05
N THR A 55 47.86 -13.23 26.47
CA THR A 55 47.55 -14.58 26.98
C THR A 55 48.75 -15.51 26.99
N PHE A 56 48.67 -16.54 27.81
CA PHE A 56 49.61 -17.70 27.85
C PHE A 56 49.02 -18.95 27.20
N ALA A 57 47.85 -18.82 26.55
CA ALA A 57 47.17 -19.92 25.91
C ALA A 57 48.05 -20.62 24.87
N LYS A 58 47.92 -21.92 24.76
CA LYS A 58 48.65 -22.71 23.76
C LYS A 58 47.89 -22.83 22.47
N ASP A 59 46.57 -22.81 22.55
CA ASP A 59 45.60 -23.03 21.47
C ASP A 59 44.49 -21.95 21.47
N VAL A 60 43.68 -21.97 20.44
CA VAL A 60 42.60 -21.03 20.22
C VAL A 60 41.56 -21.14 21.31
N ASP A 61 41.20 -22.36 21.73
CA ASP A 61 40.20 -22.60 22.78
C ASP A 61 40.59 -21.94 24.08
N GLY A 62 41.85 -22.17 24.53
CA GLY A 62 42.39 -21.53 25.75
C GLY A 62 42.49 -19.99 25.60
N ALA A 63 42.72 -19.45 24.42
CA ALA A 63 42.72 -18.00 24.21
C ALA A 63 41.30 -17.42 24.33
N LEU A 64 40.29 -18.10 23.78
CA LEU A 64 38.88 -17.70 23.88
C LEU A 64 38.38 -17.78 25.33
N GLU A 65 38.74 -18.83 26.07
CA GLU A 65 38.44 -18.95 27.50
C GLU A 65 39.07 -17.81 28.31
N ALA A 66 40.35 -17.48 28.02
CA ALA A 66 41.02 -16.35 28.65
C ALA A 66 40.41 -14.98 28.32
N ALA A 67 39.84 -14.84 27.13
CA ALA A 67 39.05 -13.67 26.69
C ALA A 67 37.64 -13.62 27.31
N GLY A 68 37.20 -14.69 28.00
CA GLY A 68 35.85 -14.82 28.56
C GLY A 68 34.78 -15.05 27.47
N VAL A 69 35.18 -15.54 26.31
CA VAL A 69 34.27 -15.84 25.19
C VAL A 69 33.72 -17.25 25.36
N GLN A 70 32.39 -17.35 25.43
CA GLN A 70 31.70 -18.65 25.41
C GLN A 70 31.28 -18.96 23.98
N VAL A 71 31.67 -20.12 23.50
CA VAL A 71 31.41 -20.58 22.15
C VAL A 71 30.27 -21.60 22.16
N GLY A 72 29.29 -21.42 21.26
CA GLY A 72 28.19 -22.34 21.01
C GLY A 72 28.57 -23.41 19.98
N GLU A 73 27.77 -24.49 19.93
CA GLU A 73 27.98 -25.60 18.99
C GLU A 73 27.88 -25.20 17.50
N GLU A 74 27.10 -24.14 17.18
CA GLU A 74 26.86 -23.66 15.84
C GLU A 74 27.72 -22.45 15.47
N ASP A 75 28.61 -21.99 16.37
CA ASP A 75 29.50 -20.86 16.14
C ASP A 75 30.63 -21.26 15.18
N ILE A 76 31.06 -20.30 14.35
CA ILE A 76 32.22 -20.49 13.49
C ILE A 76 33.45 -19.83 14.11
N ILE A 77 34.50 -20.63 14.29
CA ILE A 77 35.76 -20.16 14.84
C ILE A 77 36.87 -20.39 13.81
N SER A 78 37.70 -19.39 13.59
CA SER A 78 38.85 -19.46 12.70
C SER A 78 40.03 -18.70 13.33
N PRO A 79 41.23 -19.34 13.52
CA PRO A 79 41.56 -20.74 13.30
C PRO A 79 40.76 -21.73 14.14
N SER A 80 40.90 -23.04 13.89
CA SER A 80 40.19 -24.09 14.60
C SER A 80 40.51 -24.04 16.11
N PRO A 81 39.57 -24.39 17.04
CA PRO A 81 39.76 -24.34 18.47
C PRO A 81 41.04 -25.07 18.99
N SER A 82 41.40 -26.19 18.39
CA SER A 82 42.58 -26.99 18.74
C SER A 82 43.89 -26.52 18.08
N GLU A 83 43.83 -25.48 17.27
CA GLU A 83 45.02 -24.94 16.59
C GLU A 83 45.85 -24.09 17.54
N SER A 84 47.18 -24.16 17.38
CA SER A 84 48.10 -23.42 18.24
C SER A 84 48.05 -21.93 17.92
N VAL A 85 48.05 -21.11 18.97
CA VAL A 85 48.05 -19.65 18.86
C VAL A 85 49.47 -19.13 18.97
N GLY A 86 49.86 -18.22 18.06
CA GLY A 86 51.12 -17.49 18.04
C GLY A 86 50.94 -16.04 18.54
N ASP A 87 52.09 -15.38 18.70
CA ASP A 87 52.12 -13.94 18.99
C ASP A 87 51.69 -13.14 17.76
N GLY A 88 50.72 -12.20 17.93
CA GLY A 88 50.16 -11.41 16.88
C GLY A 88 49.01 -12.05 16.10
N ASP A 89 48.58 -13.26 16.49
CA ASP A 89 47.50 -13.96 15.79
C ASP A 89 46.12 -13.29 15.97
N GLU A 90 45.28 -13.42 14.97
CA GLU A 90 43.88 -13.00 15.03
C GLU A 90 42.94 -14.23 15.04
N ILE A 91 42.08 -14.31 16.06
CA ILE A 91 41.05 -15.33 16.22
C ILE A 91 39.72 -14.69 15.84
N SER A 92 39.03 -15.23 14.86
CA SER A 92 37.68 -14.76 14.43
C SER A 92 36.62 -15.72 15.01
N VAL A 93 35.63 -15.15 15.68
CA VAL A 93 34.45 -15.85 16.20
C VAL A 93 33.21 -15.24 15.57
N ARG A 94 32.40 -16.05 14.89
CA ARG A 94 31.06 -15.67 14.42
C ARG A 94 30.03 -16.46 15.19
N THR A 95 29.26 -15.78 16.01
CA THR A 95 28.23 -16.41 16.82
C THR A 95 26.99 -16.72 16.02
N ALA A 96 26.45 -17.91 16.20
CA ALA A 96 25.19 -18.31 15.61
C ALA A 96 24.02 -17.61 16.30
N LYS A 97 23.14 -17.01 15.50
CA LYS A 97 21.99 -16.23 15.96
C LYS A 97 20.71 -16.85 15.40
N PRO A 98 19.73 -17.18 16.25
CA PRO A 98 18.41 -17.59 15.79
C PRO A 98 17.67 -16.39 15.21
N VAL A 99 17.18 -16.52 13.97
CA VAL A 99 16.39 -15.52 13.26
C VAL A 99 15.17 -16.16 12.62
N ALA A 100 14.09 -15.40 12.45
CA ALA A 100 12.93 -15.79 11.68
C ALA A 100 12.94 -15.02 10.35
N VAL A 101 12.68 -15.71 9.24
CA VAL A 101 12.57 -15.09 7.91
C VAL A 101 11.31 -15.56 7.24
N THR A 102 10.48 -14.63 6.80
CA THR A 102 9.26 -14.89 6.03
C THR A 102 9.46 -14.44 4.58
N ILE A 103 9.60 -15.38 3.64
CA ILE A 103 9.78 -15.08 2.22
C ILE A 103 8.45 -15.28 1.49
N ASP A 104 7.88 -14.21 0.92
CA ASP A 104 6.59 -14.22 0.21
C ASP A 104 5.43 -14.89 1.01
N GLY A 105 5.52 -14.81 2.34
CA GLY A 105 4.53 -15.38 3.28
C GLY A 105 4.84 -16.81 3.75
N VAL A 106 5.99 -17.38 3.36
CA VAL A 106 6.47 -18.66 3.89
C VAL A 106 7.50 -18.39 4.98
N GLN A 107 7.15 -18.68 6.24
CA GLN A 107 8.02 -18.48 7.38
C GLN A 107 8.96 -19.67 7.59
N GLN A 108 10.22 -19.36 7.88
CA GLN A 108 11.23 -20.31 8.29
C GLN A 108 12.03 -19.73 9.47
N GLN A 109 12.44 -20.59 10.38
CA GLN A 109 13.34 -20.24 11.48
C GLN A 109 14.67 -20.93 11.20
N LEU A 110 15.75 -20.19 11.37
CA LEU A 110 17.10 -20.69 11.13
C LEU A 110 18.08 -20.07 12.12
N SER A 111 19.19 -20.75 12.34
CA SER A 111 20.34 -20.21 13.03
C SER A 111 21.38 -19.82 11.99
N THR A 112 21.97 -18.64 12.10
CA THR A 112 22.93 -18.13 11.14
C THR A 112 24.10 -17.43 11.81
N THR A 113 25.27 -17.56 11.22
CA THR A 113 26.49 -16.83 11.59
C THR A 113 26.75 -15.61 10.71
N ASP A 114 25.80 -15.27 9.83
CA ASP A 114 25.88 -14.09 8.99
C ASP A 114 25.89 -12.82 9.85
N LEU A 115 26.64 -11.81 9.42
CA LEU A 115 26.79 -10.58 10.19
C LEU A 115 25.74 -9.54 9.84
N THR A 116 25.31 -9.52 8.56
CA THR A 116 24.36 -8.55 8.05
C THR A 116 23.13 -9.22 7.45
N VAL A 117 22.05 -8.43 7.30
CA VAL A 117 20.85 -8.86 6.58
C VAL A 117 21.19 -9.24 5.13
N SER A 118 22.10 -8.49 4.47
CA SER A 118 22.57 -8.77 3.11
C SER A 118 23.24 -10.12 2.99
N ASP A 119 24.11 -10.47 3.96
CA ASP A 119 24.81 -11.77 3.98
C ASP A 119 23.80 -12.92 4.11
N LEU A 120 22.88 -12.80 5.06
CA LEU A 120 21.81 -13.79 5.26
C LEU A 120 20.97 -13.97 4.00
N LEU A 121 20.48 -12.87 3.40
CA LEU A 121 19.66 -12.94 2.18
C LEU A 121 20.40 -13.52 0.99
N GLY A 122 21.73 -13.26 0.90
CA GLY A 122 22.60 -13.85 -0.13
C GLY A 122 22.74 -15.36 -0.02
N ASN A 123 22.64 -15.90 1.20
CA ASN A 123 22.77 -17.34 1.49
C ASN A 123 21.41 -18.07 1.45
N LEU A 124 20.28 -17.34 1.47
CA LEU A 124 18.94 -17.94 1.44
C LEU A 124 18.47 -18.24 0.03
N SER A 125 17.95 -19.46 -0.16
CA SER A 125 17.29 -19.85 -1.40
C SER A 125 15.94 -19.12 -1.53
N GLY A 126 15.60 -18.68 -2.75
CA GLY A 126 14.31 -18.04 -3.05
C GLY A 126 14.31 -16.52 -2.91
N VAL A 127 15.36 -15.91 -2.39
CA VAL A 127 15.51 -14.45 -2.38
C VAL A 127 16.05 -13.97 -3.72
N VAL A 128 15.38 -13.00 -4.33
CA VAL A 128 15.79 -12.43 -5.62
C VAL A 128 16.21 -10.97 -5.47
N LYS A 129 17.12 -10.53 -6.32
CA LYS A 129 17.62 -9.14 -6.32
C LYS A 129 16.46 -8.14 -6.45
N GLY A 130 16.46 -7.17 -5.55
CA GLY A 130 15.43 -6.13 -5.48
C GLY A 130 14.22 -6.49 -4.61
N ALA A 131 14.34 -7.55 -3.79
CA ALA A 131 13.38 -7.82 -2.75
C ALA A 131 13.33 -6.69 -1.72
N SER A 132 12.17 -6.39 -1.20
CA SER A 132 11.96 -5.50 -0.04
C SER A 132 12.11 -6.33 1.22
N VAL A 133 12.74 -5.74 2.24
CA VAL A 133 12.96 -6.38 3.55
C VAL A 133 12.38 -5.49 4.63
N LYS A 134 11.58 -6.08 5.51
CA LYS A 134 10.97 -5.39 6.65
C LYS A 134 11.20 -6.18 7.93
N SER A 135 11.21 -5.45 9.05
CA SER A 135 11.07 -6.04 10.38
C SER A 135 9.90 -5.32 11.08
N GLY A 136 8.81 -6.06 11.28
CA GLY A 136 7.54 -5.46 11.62
C GLY A 136 7.05 -4.51 10.51
N ASP A 137 6.74 -3.25 10.88
CA ASP A 137 6.26 -2.25 9.93
C ASP A 137 7.37 -1.38 9.31
N SER A 138 8.63 -1.61 9.72
CA SER A 138 9.77 -0.77 9.29
C SER A 138 10.58 -1.44 8.19
N ASP A 139 10.97 -0.66 7.18
CA ASP A 139 11.92 -1.11 6.18
C ASP A 139 13.30 -1.31 6.83
N VAL A 140 13.97 -2.39 6.48
CA VAL A 140 15.30 -2.74 7.00
C VAL A 140 16.32 -2.58 5.89
N ASP A 141 17.36 -1.81 6.18
CA ASP A 141 18.50 -1.68 5.28
C ASP A 141 19.30 -2.97 5.26
N GLN A 142 19.74 -3.39 4.08
CA GLN A 142 20.44 -4.68 3.93
C GLN A 142 21.82 -4.71 4.63
N ASP A 143 22.41 -3.55 4.88
CA ASP A 143 23.69 -3.42 5.59
C ASP A 143 23.56 -3.45 7.13
N VAL A 144 22.31 -3.53 7.64
CA VAL A 144 22.06 -3.62 9.08
C VAL A 144 22.61 -4.93 9.63
N GLN A 145 23.26 -4.85 10.81
CA GLN A 145 23.73 -6.04 11.51
C GLN A 145 22.58 -6.92 11.96
N LEU A 146 22.73 -8.22 11.77
CA LEU A 146 21.79 -9.21 12.28
C LEU A 146 21.87 -9.31 13.80
N GLU A 147 20.72 -9.22 14.45
CA GLU A 147 20.55 -9.42 15.87
C GLU A 147 19.81 -10.72 16.18
N GLU A 148 20.06 -11.27 17.35
CA GLU A 148 19.36 -12.47 17.82
C GLU A 148 17.86 -12.20 17.97
N GLY A 149 17.02 -13.11 17.42
CA GLY A 149 15.57 -13.02 17.47
C GLY A 149 14.96 -12.04 16.47
N MET A 150 15.74 -11.50 15.52
CA MET A 150 15.23 -10.65 14.46
C MET A 150 14.22 -11.43 13.62
N ASP A 151 13.09 -10.78 13.27
CA ASP A 151 12.05 -11.30 12.38
C ASP A 151 12.03 -10.45 11.11
N LEU A 152 12.38 -11.07 9.99
CA LEU A 152 12.50 -10.42 8.69
C LEU A 152 11.40 -10.89 7.73
N GLU A 153 10.63 -9.96 7.19
CA GLU A 153 9.71 -10.21 6.09
C GLU A 153 10.34 -9.79 4.76
N VAL A 154 10.51 -10.74 3.86
CA VAL A 154 11.11 -10.56 2.53
C VAL A 154 10.03 -10.70 1.47
N VAL A 155 9.84 -9.66 0.67
CA VAL A 155 8.87 -9.63 -0.43
C VAL A 155 9.61 -9.58 -1.75
N SER A 156 9.44 -10.60 -2.57
CA SER A 156 10.04 -10.67 -3.90
C SER A 156 9.40 -9.68 -4.87
N PRO A 157 10.19 -9.01 -5.72
CA PRO A 157 9.65 -8.11 -6.73
C PRO A 157 8.87 -8.88 -7.80
N LYS A 158 7.67 -8.39 -8.10
CA LYS A 158 6.73 -8.94 -9.07
C LYS A 158 6.49 -7.94 -10.20
N ILE A 159 6.25 -8.42 -11.42
CA ILE A 159 5.88 -7.57 -12.54
C ILE A 159 4.36 -7.41 -12.49
N VAL A 160 3.90 -6.17 -12.39
CA VAL A 160 2.48 -5.84 -12.41
C VAL A 160 2.16 -4.86 -13.53
N LYS A 161 0.96 -5.00 -14.09
CA LYS A 161 0.36 -4.05 -15.02
C LYS A 161 -0.57 -3.14 -14.24
N ILE A 162 -0.39 -1.83 -14.36
CA ILE A 162 -1.25 -0.83 -13.73
C ILE A 162 -1.95 -0.04 -14.82
N ASN A 163 -3.27 0.04 -14.74
CA ASN A 163 -4.10 0.93 -15.57
C ASN A 163 -4.71 1.98 -14.64
N ASP A 164 -4.18 3.19 -14.68
CA ASP A 164 -4.60 4.33 -13.88
C ASP A 164 -5.24 5.37 -14.79
N GLY A 165 -6.55 5.58 -14.66
CA GLY A 165 -7.31 6.51 -15.49
C GLY A 165 -7.15 6.28 -17.00
N GLY A 166 -7.00 5.01 -17.43
CA GLY A 166 -6.74 4.65 -18.83
C GLY A 166 -5.26 4.64 -19.22
N LYS A 167 -4.35 5.14 -18.40
CA LYS A 167 -2.90 5.08 -18.64
C LYS A 167 -2.32 3.76 -18.17
N VAL A 168 -1.82 2.95 -19.08
CA VAL A 168 -1.24 1.63 -18.78
C VAL A 168 0.27 1.73 -18.57
N THR A 169 0.74 1.19 -17.45
CA THR A 169 2.17 1.07 -17.11
C THR A 169 2.48 -0.35 -16.64
N TYR A 170 3.73 -0.79 -16.88
CA TYR A 170 4.27 -2.03 -16.33
C TYR A 170 5.39 -1.69 -15.36
N THR A 171 5.40 -2.31 -14.20
CA THR A 171 6.43 -2.07 -13.19
C THR A 171 6.85 -3.36 -12.52
N LYS A 172 8.14 -3.47 -12.18
CA LYS A 172 8.67 -4.52 -11.31
C LYS A 172 8.79 -3.93 -9.91
N ILE A 173 8.06 -4.47 -8.96
CA ILE A 173 7.93 -3.90 -7.62
C ILE A 173 7.79 -4.99 -6.55
N ALA A 174 8.51 -4.82 -5.45
CA ALA A 174 8.39 -5.65 -4.27
C ALA A 174 7.29 -5.06 -3.36
N ALA A 175 6.09 -5.56 -3.53
CA ALA A 175 4.91 -5.11 -2.79
C ALA A 175 4.07 -6.33 -2.38
N LYS A 176 3.52 -6.28 -1.17
CA LYS A 176 2.71 -7.37 -0.59
C LYS A 176 1.27 -7.30 -1.07
N THR A 177 0.71 -6.09 -1.08
CA THR A 177 -0.69 -5.82 -1.43
C THR A 177 -0.82 -4.84 -2.59
N VAL A 178 -2.01 -4.77 -3.19
CA VAL A 178 -2.33 -3.77 -4.20
C VAL A 178 -2.15 -2.36 -3.63
N GLU A 179 -2.53 -2.12 -2.38
CA GLU A 179 -2.31 -0.84 -1.71
C GLU A 179 -0.84 -0.43 -1.67
N ASP A 180 0.06 -1.38 -1.36
CA ASP A 180 1.51 -1.12 -1.35
C ASP A 180 2.02 -0.73 -2.74
N VAL A 181 1.50 -1.37 -3.80
CA VAL A 181 1.83 -1.01 -5.19
C VAL A 181 1.40 0.42 -5.50
N LEU A 182 0.18 0.80 -5.14
CA LEU A 182 -0.36 2.14 -5.40
C LEU A 182 0.44 3.20 -4.65
N LYS A 183 0.72 2.99 -3.36
CA LYS A 183 1.57 3.88 -2.54
C LYS A 183 2.97 4.05 -3.13
N ALA A 184 3.63 2.96 -3.48
CA ALA A 184 4.99 2.99 -4.04
C ALA A 184 5.05 3.63 -5.44
N ARG A 185 3.93 3.73 -6.14
CA ARG A 185 3.80 4.39 -7.44
C ARG A 185 3.25 5.81 -7.33
N ASN A 186 2.99 6.32 -6.13
CA ASN A 186 2.37 7.62 -5.84
C ASN A 186 1.04 7.78 -6.60
N ILE A 187 0.23 6.72 -6.62
CA ILE A 187 -1.13 6.75 -7.16
C ILE A 187 -2.05 7.01 -5.97
N ASP A 188 -2.56 8.23 -5.91
CA ASP A 188 -3.53 8.61 -4.89
C ASP A 188 -4.90 8.04 -5.25
N VAL A 189 -5.55 7.45 -4.27
CA VAL A 189 -6.86 6.82 -4.41
C VAL A 189 -7.75 7.27 -3.27
N ASP A 190 -8.80 7.99 -3.58
CA ASP A 190 -9.79 8.48 -2.62
C ASP A 190 -10.97 7.52 -2.41
N GLU A 191 -12.01 7.98 -1.68
CA GLU A 191 -13.19 7.17 -1.33
C GLU A 191 -14.12 6.93 -2.53
N ASP A 192 -14.11 7.82 -3.52
CA ASP A 192 -14.93 7.71 -4.72
C ASP A 192 -14.30 6.79 -5.78
N ASP A 193 -12.97 6.60 -5.73
CA ASP A 193 -12.20 5.82 -6.69
C ASP A 193 -12.47 4.31 -6.57
N ARG A 194 -12.32 3.61 -7.69
CA ARG A 194 -12.54 2.16 -7.77
C ARG A 194 -11.26 1.44 -8.14
N VAL A 195 -10.81 0.54 -7.25
CA VAL A 195 -9.59 -0.26 -7.45
C VAL A 195 -9.93 -1.72 -7.63
N PHE A 196 -9.39 -2.34 -8.68
CA PHE A 196 -9.50 -3.77 -8.97
C PHE A 196 -8.14 -4.40 -9.26
N PRO A 197 -7.76 -5.50 -8.58
CA PRO A 197 -8.42 -6.08 -7.40
C PRO A 197 -8.43 -5.10 -6.20
N SER A 198 -9.14 -5.46 -5.12
CA SER A 198 -9.22 -4.62 -3.93
C SER A 198 -7.84 -4.32 -3.33
N LYS A 199 -7.72 -3.21 -2.59
CA LYS A 199 -6.46 -2.69 -2.04
C LYS A 199 -5.70 -3.71 -1.17
N ASP A 200 -6.41 -4.59 -0.47
CA ASP A 200 -5.89 -5.63 0.42
C ASP A 200 -5.48 -6.93 -0.30
N THR A 201 -5.73 -7.02 -1.60
CA THR A 201 -5.39 -8.22 -2.39
C THR A 201 -3.87 -8.42 -2.46
N LYS A 202 -3.42 -9.66 -2.17
CA LYS A 202 -2.01 -10.03 -2.29
C LYS A 202 -1.55 -9.96 -3.74
N VAL A 203 -0.41 -9.29 -3.98
CA VAL A 203 0.18 -9.13 -5.32
C VAL A 203 0.78 -10.44 -5.81
N THR A 204 0.47 -10.79 -7.04
CA THR A 204 1.05 -11.93 -7.77
C THR A 204 1.76 -11.45 -9.03
N ASP A 205 2.70 -12.26 -9.52
CA ASP A 205 3.40 -11.93 -10.77
C ASP A 205 2.42 -11.91 -11.95
N GLY A 206 2.55 -10.91 -12.81
CA GLY A 206 1.65 -10.70 -13.94
C GLY A 206 0.28 -10.08 -13.58
N MET A 207 0.03 -9.72 -12.30
CA MET A 207 -1.24 -9.12 -11.89
C MET A 207 -1.55 -7.85 -12.67
N SER A 208 -2.83 -7.67 -13.02
CA SER A 208 -3.34 -6.43 -13.60
C SER A 208 -4.15 -5.67 -12.54
N ILE A 209 -3.70 -4.48 -12.21
CA ILE A 209 -4.36 -3.55 -11.29
C ILE A 209 -5.01 -2.45 -12.12
N LYS A 210 -6.28 -2.18 -11.87
CA LYS A 210 -7.05 -1.12 -12.52
C LYS A 210 -7.51 -0.12 -11.48
N VAL A 211 -7.24 1.14 -11.71
CA VAL A 211 -7.73 2.27 -10.93
C VAL A 211 -8.62 3.10 -11.84
N ASP A 212 -9.91 3.17 -11.54
CA ASP A 212 -10.84 4.08 -12.16
C ASP A 212 -10.90 5.34 -11.28
N GLN A 213 -10.40 6.44 -11.80
CA GLN A 213 -10.43 7.75 -11.13
C GLN A 213 -11.85 8.32 -11.22
N VAL A 214 -12.52 8.42 -10.08
CA VAL A 214 -13.91 8.87 -10.01
C VAL A 214 -14.00 10.17 -9.22
N SER A 215 -14.68 11.17 -9.77
CA SER A 215 -14.99 12.39 -9.02
C SER A 215 -16.46 12.72 -9.07
N THR A 216 -17.01 13.10 -7.93
CA THR A 216 -18.41 13.49 -7.78
C THR A 216 -18.51 14.98 -7.53
N THR A 217 -19.29 15.69 -8.34
CA THR A 217 -19.57 17.11 -8.17
C THR A 217 -21.07 17.34 -8.11
N VAL A 218 -21.52 18.11 -7.11
CA VAL A 218 -22.90 18.56 -7.01
C VAL A 218 -22.96 20.04 -7.39
N TYR A 219 -23.85 20.39 -8.32
CA TYR A 219 -24.04 21.78 -8.74
C TYR A 219 -25.51 22.09 -8.99
N ASP A 220 -25.88 23.37 -8.87
CA ASP A 220 -27.21 23.86 -9.17
C ASP A 220 -27.26 24.53 -10.52
N SER A 221 -28.37 24.35 -11.24
CA SER A 221 -28.71 25.10 -12.45
C SER A 221 -30.09 25.74 -12.28
N GLU A 222 -30.28 26.94 -12.83
CA GLU A 222 -31.60 27.57 -12.92
C GLU A 222 -32.22 27.27 -14.29
N GLU A 223 -33.50 26.91 -14.27
CA GLU A 223 -34.28 26.65 -15.47
C GLU A 223 -35.61 27.42 -15.41
N GLU A 224 -35.96 28.02 -16.54
CA GLU A 224 -37.30 28.60 -16.73
C GLU A 224 -38.23 27.54 -17.31
N PHE A 225 -39.45 27.50 -16.81
CA PHE A 225 -40.47 26.58 -17.29
C PHE A 225 -41.84 27.24 -17.37
N ASP A 226 -42.65 26.78 -18.31
CA ASP A 226 -44.01 27.26 -18.52
C ASP A 226 -44.99 26.38 -17.73
N ALA A 227 -46.09 26.97 -17.27
CA ALA A 227 -47.24 26.20 -16.79
C ALA A 227 -48.04 25.64 -17.96
N GLU A 228 -48.71 24.53 -17.80
CA GLU A 228 -49.66 24.03 -18.75
C GLU A 228 -50.75 25.10 -19.02
N PRO A 229 -51.05 25.43 -20.30
CA PRO A 229 -52.02 26.46 -20.61
C PRO A 229 -53.44 26.04 -20.21
N ASN A 230 -54.25 27.01 -19.76
CA ASN A 230 -55.65 26.81 -19.55
C ASN A 230 -56.42 27.05 -20.87
N PHE A 231 -57.19 26.08 -21.30
CA PHE A 231 -58.02 26.22 -22.47
C PHE A 231 -59.47 26.60 -22.06
N VAL A 232 -60.04 27.58 -22.75
CA VAL A 232 -61.41 28.06 -22.56
C VAL A 232 -62.12 28.00 -23.92
N ASP A 233 -63.27 27.37 -23.99
CA ASP A 233 -64.08 27.30 -25.19
C ASP A 233 -64.68 28.70 -25.55
N ASP A 234 -64.52 29.07 -26.85
CA ASP A 234 -65.03 30.34 -27.34
C ASP A 234 -65.93 30.07 -28.56
N PRO A 235 -67.25 30.36 -28.43
CA PRO A 235 -68.19 30.12 -29.50
C PRO A 235 -68.14 31.15 -30.63
N GLU A 236 -67.36 32.25 -30.49
CA GLU A 236 -67.18 33.26 -31.51
C GLU A 236 -66.02 32.90 -32.45
N LEU A 237 -65.08 32.06 -32.01
CA LEU A 237 -63.99 31.58 -32.83
C LEU A 237 -64.40 30.34 -33.64
N GLU A 238 -63.90 30.20 -34.84
CA GLU A 238 -64.09 29.01 -35.72
C GLU A 238 -63.49 27.76 -35.09
N GLU A 239 -64.13 26.61 -35.29
CA GLU A 239 -63.64 25.32 -34.75
C GLU A 239 -62.24 25.02 -35.23
N GLY A 240 -61.29 24.80 -34.29
CA GLY A 240 -59.88 24.57 -34.55
C GLY A 240 -59.00 25.84 -34.49
N ALA A 241 -59.60 27.05 -34.41
CA ALA A 241 -58.82 28.25 -34.14
C ALA A 241 -58.48 28.39 -32.66
N GLU A 242 -57.22 28.83 -32.37
CA GLU A 242 -56.78 29.16 -31.01
C GLU A 242 -56.30 30.60 -30.94
N GLU A 243 -56.72 31.30 -29.86
CA GLU A 243 -56.31 32.69 -29.60
C GLU A 243 -55.84 32.83 -28.19
N VAL A 244 -54.63 33.40 -27.96
CA VAL A 244 -54.12 33.67 -26.63
C VAL A 244 -54.86 34.85 -26.00
N ARG A 245 -55.66 34.61 -24.97
CA ARG A 245 -56.42 35.64 -24.22
C ARG A 245 -55.59 36.28 -23.10
N GLU A 246 -54.77 35.48 -22.44
CA GLU A 246 -53.80 35.94 -21.42
C GLU A 246 -52.46 35.25 -21.67
N GLU A 247 -51.38 36.03 -21.74
CA GLU A 247 -50.04 35.48 -21.77
C GLU A 247 -49.65 34.82 -20.46
N GLY A 248 -48.98 33.68 -20.54
CA GLY A 248 -48.39 33.02 -19.36
C GLY A 248 -47.15 33.78 -18.88
N VAL A 249 -46.78 33.53 -17.64
CA VAL A 249 -45.51 34.01 -17.07
C VAL A 249 -44.69 32.79 -16.66
N LYS A 250 -43.48 32.75 -17.16
CA LYS A 250 -42.55 31.63 -16.86
C LYS A 250 -42.25 31.56 -15.36
N GLY A 251 -42.26 30.37 -14.83
CA GLY A 251 -41.73 30.07 -13.51
C GLY A 251 -40.21 29.85 -13.59
N LYS A 252 -39.60 29.80 -12.41
CA LYS A 252 -38.19 29.43 -12.26
C LYS A 252 -38.05 28.28 -11.30
N ARG A 253 -37.21 27.34 -11.61
CA ARG A 253 -36.82 26.24 -10.75
C ARG A 253 -35.32 26.11 -10.68
N VAL A 254 -34.81 25.70 -9.51
CA VAL A 254 -33.43 25.30 -9.29
C VAL A 254 -33.40 23.79 -9.32
N ILE A 255 -32.54 23.27 -10.17
CA ILE A 255 -32.31 21.83 -10.35
C ILE A 255 -30.91 21.54 -9.83
N THR A 256 -30.81 20.67 -8.80
CA THR A 256 -29.53 20.19 -8.27
C THR A 256 -29.14 18.94 -9.02
N HIS A 257 -27.97 18.97 -9.62
CA HIS A 257 -27.40 17.86 -10.38
C HIS A 257 -26.28 17.18 -9.60
N LYS A 258 -26.15 15.86 -9.73
CA LYS A 258 -25.01 15.08 -9.32
C LYS A 258 -24.27 14.62 -10.59
N LEU A 259 -23.13 15.25 -10.87
CA LEU A 259 -22.23 14.89 -11.97
C LEU A 259 -21.19 13.90 -11.45
N VAL A 260 -21.10 12.73 -12.07
CA VAL A 260 -20.06 11.74 -11.82
C VAL A 260 -19.16 11.69 -13.04
N MET A 261 -17.88 11.96 -12.81
CA MET A 261 -16.83 11.84 -13.82
C MET A 261 -15.99 10.60 -13.52
N LYS A 262 -15.64 9.85 -14.54
CA LYS A 262 -14.75 8.70 -14.47
C LYS A 262 -13.65 8.83 -15.50
N ASP A 263 -12.39 8.75 -15.05
CA ASP A 263 -11.22 8.84 -15.94
C ASP A 263 -11.28 10.09 -16.85
N GLY A 264 -11.75 11.22 -16.30
CA GLY A 264 -11.93 12.47 -17.02
C GLY A 264 -13.12 12.52 -18.00
N SER A 265 -13.89 11.44 -18.10
CA SER A 265 -15.10 11.36 -18.92
C SER A 265 -16.35 11.36 -18.06
N LYS A 266 -17.44 11.94 -18.59
CA LYS A 266 -18.73 11.95 -17.90
C LYS A 266 -19.31 10.53 -17.86
N GLU A 267 -19.53 10.00 -16.64
CA GLU A 267 -20.22 8.72 -16.41
C GLU A 267 -21.74 8.95 -16.25
N SER A 268 -22.15 9.88 -15.39
CA SER A 268 -23.54 10.26 -15.22
C SER A 268 -23.71 11.74 -14.87
N ASN A 269 -24.95 12.25 -15.05
CA ASN A 269 -25.36 13.58 -14.59
C ASN A 269 -26.85 13.50 -14.20
N ASP A 270 -27.09 13.17 -12.96
CA ASP A 270 -28.41 12.85 -12.46
C ASP A 270 -29.01 14.05 -11.73
N VAL A 271 -30.31 14.29 -11.94
CA VAL A 271 -31.06 15.26 -11.13
C VAL A 271 -31.38 14.63 -9.77
N ILE A 272 -30.86 15.21 -8.70
CA ILE A 272 -31.06 14.72 -7.35
C ILE A 272 -32.06 15.54 -6.53
N LYS A 273 -32.32 16.78 -6.98
CA LYS A 273 -33.28 17.66 -6.32
C LYS A 273 -33.82 18.70 -7.30
N GLU A 274 -35.10 19.02 -7.15
CA GLU A 274 -35.75 20.11 -7.86
C GLU A 274 -36.51 20.99 -6.86
N LYS A 275 -36.41 22.32 -7.01
CA LYS A 275 -37.07 23.28 -6.17
C LYS A 275 -37.60 24.44 -6.99
N VAL A 276 -38.92 24.62 -7.04
CA VAL A 276 -39.55 25.78 -7.68
C VAL A 276 -39.29 27.01 -6.81
N THR A 277 -38.66 28.03 -7.40
CA THR A 277 -38.35 29.31 -6.75
C THR A 277 -39.37 30.40 -7.13
N VAL A 278 -39.87 30.36 -8.37
CA VAL A 278 -40.92 31.22 -8.85
C VAL A 278 -42.01 30.36 -9.50
N LYS A 279 -43.26 30.45 -9.04
CA LYS A 279 -44.35 29.71 -9.66
C LYS A 279 -44.71 30.32 -11.01
N PRO A 280 -44.93 29.51 -12.05
CA PRO A 280 -45.36 29.99 -13.35
C PRO A 280 -46.85 30.41 -13.31
N LYS A 281 -47.25 31.32 -14.20
CA LYS A 281 -48.66 31.62 -14.46
C LYS A 281 -49.03 30.99 -15.80
N ALA A 282 -50.09 30.21 -15.83
CA ALA A 282 -50.60 29.59 -17.05
C ALA A 282 -51.13 30.65 -18.05
N ALA A 283 -50.83 30.42 -19.30
CA ALA A 283 -51.53 31.14 -20.36
C ALA A 283 -52.99 30.71 -20.45
N THR A 284 -53.88 31.60 -20.82
CA THR A 284 -55.28 31.28 -21.14
C THR A 284 -55.46 31.33 -22.63
N ILE A 285 -55.78 30.18 -23.25
CA ILE A 285 -55.99 30.06 -24.70
C ILE A 285 -57.46 29.75 -24.99
N ALA A 286 -58.09 30.62 -25.76
CA ALA A 286 -59.43 30.36 -26.27
C ALA A 286 -59.37 29.38 -27.45
N ARG A 287 -60.21 28.36 -27.38
CA ARG A 287 -60.42 27.40 -28.50
C ARG A 287 -61.76 27.63 -29.13
N GLY A 288 -61.72 27.81 -30.45
CA GLY A 288 -62.93 28.01 -31.23
C GLY A 288 -63.83 26.77 -31.28
N THR A 289 -65.11 26.98 -31.01
CA THR A 289 -66.18 25.96 -31.06
C THR A 289 -67.25 26.25 -32.09
N LYS A 290 -67.12 27.37 -32.82
CA LYS A 290 -68.07 27.78 -33.89
C LYS A 290 -67.93 26.84 -35.06
N LYS A 291 -68.90 25.98 -35.26
CA LYS A 291 -68.96 25.17 -36.50
C LYS A 291 -69.17 26.04 -37.73
N ALA A 292 -68.41 25.75 -38.76
CA ALA A 292 -68.65 26.37 -40.08
C ALA A 292 -70.10 26.12 -40.47
N GLU A 293 -70.87 27.21 -40.81
CA GLU A 293 -72.18 27.06 -41.44
C GLU A 293 -71.99 26.33 -42.75
N GLU A 294 -72.64 25.14 -42.88
CA GLU A 294 -72.73 24.43 -44.14
C GLU A 294 -73.43 25.35 -45.11
N GLU A 295 -72.74 25.91 -46.17
CA GLU A 295 -73.35 26.57 -47.29
C GLU A 295 -74.36 25.58 -47.92
N LYS A 296 -75.66 25.87 -47.76
CA LYS A 296 -76.72 25.16 -48.53
C LYS A 296 -76.42 25.35 -50.02
N PRO A 297 -76.39 24.29 -50.81
CA PRO A 297 -76.27 24.44 -52.21
C PRO A 297 -77.49 25.27 -52.76
N ASP A 298 -77.20 26.34 -53.46
CA ASP A 298 -78.17 27.21 -54.17
C ASP A 298 -78.92 26.36 -55.24
N GLU A 299 -80.21 26.04 -54.91
CA GLU A 299 -81.10 25.43 -55.87
C GLU A 299 -81.42 26.48 -56.89
N GLY A 300 -80.52 26.75 -57.88
CA GLY A 300 -80.76 27.52 -59.07
C GLY A 300 -81.89 26.96 -59.90
N GLY A 301 -83.04 27.57 -59.74
CA GLY A 301 -84.24 27.26 -60.49
C GLY A 301 -83.98 27.20 -62.00
N ASN A 302 -84.31 26.04 -62.57
CA ASN A 302 -84.58 25.88 -63.94
C ASN A 302 -85.99 26.40 -64.30
N SER A 303 -86.17 27.48 -65.00
CA SER A 303 -87.41 27.80 -65.66
C SER A 303 -87.15 28.07 -67.18
N GLY A 304 -87.51 27.14 -67.94
CA GLY A 304 -88.47 27.09 -68.99
C GLY A 304 -88.21 27.91 -70.25
N ALA A 305 -88.23 27.29 -71.34
CA ALA A 305 -88.96 27.33 -72.54
C ALA A 305 -88.18 26.67 -73.67
#